data_d0ab397086195ee6daff0ef3b56b317d
#
_entry.id   d0ab397086195ee6daff0ef3b56b317d
#
_cell.length_a   1.000
_cell.length_b   1.000
_cell.length_c   1.000
_cell.angle_alpha   90.00
_cell.angle_beta   90.00
_cell.angle_gamma   90.00
#
_symmetry.space_group_name_H-M   'P 1'
#
loop_
_entity.id
_entity.type
_entity.pdbx_description
1 polymer ?
#
loop_
_entity_poly.entity_id
_entity_poly.type
_entity_poly.pdbx_seq_one_letter_code
_entity_poly.pdbx_strand_id
1 'polypeptide(L)'
;FIIYLTTPPFRTYICKAKNYNMKLSDFNFELPKNLLAQHPSAGRDESRLMILNRADKTIAHHTFKDIIDFFDEGDVMVLNNTKVFPARLFGNKEKTGAKIEVFLLRELNEEQRLWDVLVDPARKIRIGNKLYFGNDDSLVAEVIDNTTSRGRTLRFLFDGPYSEFRSKLKALGQTPLPKYINRPIEVEDEERYQTIYAKYEGA
;
A
#
# COMPACT_ATOMS: atom_id res chain seq x y z
N PHE A 1 -3.82 -0.85 -15.71
CA PHE A 1 -4.47 0.48 -15.63
C PHE A 1 -5.82 0.44 -16.33
N ILE A 2 -6.82 1.10 -15.74
CA ILE A 2 -8.14 1.29 -16.33
C ILE A 2 -8.32 2.78 -16.50
N ILE A 3 -8.56 3.25 -17.73
CA ILE A 3 -8.82 4.65 -18.03
C ILE A 3 -10.30 4.79 -18.35
N TYR A 4 -10.92 5.77 -17.73
CA TYR A 4 -12.28 6.19 -18.01
C TYR A 4 -12.24 7.45 -18.87
N LEU A 5 -12.61 7.34 -20.14
CA LEU A 5 -12.74 8.48 -21.02
C LEU A 5 -14.13 9.11 -20.85
N THR A 6 -14.17 10.38 -20.54
CA THR A 6 -15.41 11.18 -20.52
C THR A 6 -15.28 12.28 -21.58
N THR A 7 -16.17 12.34 -22.54
CA THR A 7 -16.21 13.44 -23.51
C THR A 7 -16.60 14.75 -22.80
N PRO A 8 -15.95 15.89 -23.13
CA PRO A 8 -16.27 17.19 -22.51
C PRO A 8 -17.59 17.79 -23.06
N PRO A 9 -18.25 18.73 -22.33
CA PRO A 9 -17.62 19.78 -21.58
C PRO A 9 -17.67 19.56 -20.07
N PHE A 10 -16.64 20.04 -19.37
CA PHE A 10 -16.59 20.12 -17.92
C PHE A 10 -17.79 20.93 -17.38
N ARG A 11 -18.92 20.29 -17.21
CA ARG A 11 -19.87 20.66 -16.18
C ARG A 11 -19.50 19.83 -14.96
N THR A 12 -19.22 20.51 -13.86
CA THR A 12 -19.19 19.90 -12.55
C THR A 12 -20.48 19.13 -12.34
N TYR A 13 -20.51 17.90 -12.79
CA TYR A 13 -21.55 16.98 -12.37
C TYR A 13 -21.19 16.61 -10.92
N ILE A 14 -21.72 17.41 -9.98
CA ILE A 14 -22.12 16.82 -8.72
C ILE A 14 -23.05 15.70 -9.14
N CYS A 15 -22.49 14.51 -9.22
CA CYS A 15 -23.25 13.32 -9.55
C CYS A 15 -24.34 13.27 -8.50
N LYS A 16 -25.57 13.64 -8.84
CA LYS A 16 -26.73 13.21 -8.07
C LYS A 16 -26.63 11.70 -8.14
N ALA A 17 -26.09 11.10 -7.08
CA ALA A 17 -26.02 9.66 -6.94
C ALA A 17 -27.45 9.18 -7.09
N LYS A 18 -27.82 8.68 -8.27
CA LYS A 18 -28.94 7.76 -8.35
C LYS A 18 -28.57 6.68 -7.36
N ASN A 19 -29.39 6.50 -6.33
CA ASN A 19 -29.25 5.41 -5.37
C ASN A 19 -29.34 4.08 -6.13
N TYR A 20 -28.24 3.68 -6.74
CA TYR A 20 -28.06 2.30 -7.14
C TYR A 20 -27.85 1.53 -5.84
N ASN A 21 -28.80 0.71 -5.47
CA ASN A 21 -28.64 -0.26 -4.39
C ASN A 21 -27.61 -1.32 -4.79
N MET A 22 -26.34 -0.91 -4.98
CA MET A 22 -25.25 -1.82 -5.26
C MET A 22 -24.95 -2.62 -3.99
N LYS A 23 -25.00 -3.93 -4.12
CA LYS A 23 -24.64 -4.85 -3.04
C LYS A 23 -23.20 -5.30 -3.23
N LEU A 24 -22.52 -5.62 -2.14
CA LEU A 24 -21.16 -6.17 -2.20
C LEU A 24 -21.10 -7.46 -3.03
N SER A 25 -22.19 -8.25 -3.01
CA SER A 25 -22.33 -9.45 -3.84
C SER A 25 -22.25 -9.21 -5.36
N ASP A 26 -22.60 -7.99 -5.81
CA ASP A 26 -22.57 -7.65 -7.25
C ASP A 26 -21.13 -7.55 -7.79
N PHE A 27 -20.14 -7.46 -6.88
CA PHE A 27 -18.70 -7.44 -7.17
C PHE A 27 -18.04 -8.80 -6.91
N ASN A 28 -18.81 -9.82 -6.54
CA ASN A 28 -18.28 -11.15 -6.31
C ASN A 28 -18.17 -11.92 -7.63
N PHE A 29 -16.96 -12.30 -7.99
CA PHE A 29 -16.68 -13.12 -9.17
C PHE A 29 -15.51 -14.07 -8.85
N GLU A 30 -15.45 -15.17 -9.57
CA GLU A 30 -14.34 -16.11 -9.47
C GLU A 30 -13.13 -15.56 -10.26
N LEU A 31 -12.04 -15.28 -9.55
CA LEU A 31 -10.78 -14.87 -10.15
C LEU A 31 -9.79 -16.05 -10.16
N PRO A 32 -9.52 -16.67 -11.33
CA PRO A 32 -8.58 -17.77 -11.43
C PRO A 32 -7.17 -17.35 -10.99
N LYS A 33 -6.53 -18.13 -10.15
CA LYS A 33 -5.20 -17.80 -9.59
C LYS A 33 -4.10 -17.64 -10.65
N ASN A 34 -4.21 -18.35 -11.76
CA ASN A 34 -3.27 -18.27 -12.89
C ASN A 34 -3.36 -16.95 -13.67
N LEU A 35 -4.41 -16.15 -13.45
CA LEU A 35 -4.54 -14.82 -14.03
C LEU A 35 -3.92 -13.72 -13.16
N LEU A 36 -3.47 -14.07 -11.94
CA LEU A 36 -2.77 -13.13 -11.07
C LEU A 36 -1.28 -13.12 -11.42
N ALA A 37 -0.82 -12.05 -12.04
CA ALA A 37 0.60 -11.86 -12.33
C ALA A 37 1.39 -11.80 -11.02
N GLN A 38 2.46 -12.60 -10.93
CA GLN A 38 3.33 -12.64 -9.75
C GLN A 38 4.54 -11.73 -9.90
N HIS A 39 4.90 -11.34 -11.13
CA HIS A 39 5.99 -10.42 -11.45
C HIS A 39 5.46 -9.29 -12.35
N PRO A 40 6.06 -8.10 -12.30
CA PRO A 40 5.74 -7.03 -13.23
C PRO A 40 6.21 -7.37 -14.66
N SER A 41 5.69 -6.66 -15.67
CA SER A 41 6.22 -6.71 -17.04
C SER A 41 7.68 -6.27 -17.07
N ALA A 42 8.47 -6.71 -18.08
CA ALA A 42 9.87 -6.36 -18.20
C ALA A 42 10.06 -4.82 -18.28
N GLY A 43 9.38 -4.15 -19.19
CA GLY A 43 9.30 -2.69 -19.24
C GLY A 43 8.14 -2.16 -18.39
N ARG A 44 8.32 -0.98 -17.79
CA ARG A 44 7.27 -0.35 -16.95
C ARG A 44 6.06 0.10 -17.76
N ASP A 45 6.27 0.46 -19.01
CA ASP A 45 5.27 0.90 -19.99
C ASP A 45 4.71 -0.24 -20.85
N GLU A 46 5.20 -1.46 -20.67
CA GLU A 46 4.75 -2.64 -21.43
C GLU A 46 3.57 -3.37 -20.79
N SER A 47 3.07 -2.90 -19.66
CA SER A 47 1.89 -3.48 -19.02
C SER A 47 0.67 -3.35 -19.92
N ARG A 48 -0.26 -4.31 -19.82
CA ARG A 48 -1.52 -4.27 -20.56
C ARG A 48 -2.39 -3.09 -20.10
N LEU A 49 -2.97 -2.39 -21.05
CA LEU A 49 -3.91 -1.30 -20.85
C LEU A 49 -5.30 -1.74 -21.34
N MET A 50 -6.31 -1.62 -20.47
CA MET A 50 -7.71 -1.79 -20.84
C MET A 50 -8.36 -0.43 -20.99
N ILE A 51 -8.92 -0.15 -22.16
CA ILE A 51 -9.71 1.05 -22.44
C ILE A 51 -11.19 0.67 -22.38
N LEU A 52 -11.93 1.32 -21.49
CA LEU A 52 -13.37 1.16 -21.36
C LEU A 52 -14.06 2.44 -21.83
N ASN A 53 -14.70 2.38 -23.00
CA ASN A 53 -15.52 3.50 -23.50
C ASN A 53 -16.93 3.39 -22.93
N ARG A 54 -17.32 4.38 -22.13
CA ARG A 54 -18.63 4.41 -21.45
C ARG A 54 -19.78 4.78 -22.36
N ALA A 55 -19.53 5.48 -23.46
CA ALA A 55 -20.57 5.94 -24.38
C ALA A 55 -21.14 4.77 -25.20
N ASP A 56 -20.27 3.97 -25.79
CA ASP A 56 -20.63 2.82 -26.64
C ASP A 56 -20.49 1.48 -25.93
N LYS A 57 -19.99 1.49 -24.67
CA LYS A 57 -19.78 0.30 -23.83
C LYS A 57 -18.78 -0.70 -24.44
N THR A 58 -17.86 -0.24 -25.25
CA THR A 58 -16.82 -1.09 -25.84
C THR A 58 -15.63 -1.22 -24.91
N ILE A 59 -14.90 -2.34 -25.06
CA ILE A 59 -13.65 -2.61 -24.37
C ILE A 59 -12.58 -2.86 -25.42
N ALA A 60 -11.47 -2.13 -25.34
CA ALA A 60 -10.30 -2.35 -26.18
C ALA A 60 -9.08 -2.67 -25.29
N HIS A 61 -8.10 -3.38 -25.87
CA HIS A 61 -6.88 -3.76 -25.20
C HIS A 61 -5.67 -3.19 -25.94
N HIS A 62 -4.82 -2.51 -25.21
CA HIS A 62 -3.61 -1.83 -25.68
C HIS A 62 -2.42 -2.15 -24.76
N THR A 63 -1.26 -1.58 -25.05
CA THR A 63 -0.11 -1.52 -24.15
C THR A 63 -0.11 -0.18 -23.44
N PHE A 64 0.41 -0.11 -22.21
CA PHE A 64 0.35 1.12 -21.42
C PHE A 64 1.06 2.31 -22.09
N LYS A 65 2.10 2.08 -22.91
CA LYS A 65 2.76 3.13 -23.69
C LYS A 65 1.83 3.87 -24.65
N ASP A 66 0.73 3.23 -25.08
CA ASP A 66 -0.25 3.82 -25.99
C ASP A 66 -1.19 4.81 -25.25
N ILE A 67 -1.03 4.98 -23.93
CA ILE A 67 -1.87 5.85 -23.09
C ILE A 67 -1.90 7.30 -23.59
N ILE A 68 -0.81 7.75 -24.20
CA ILE A 68 -0.69 9.12 -24.72
C ILE A 68 -1.71 9.42 -25.81
N ASP A 69 -2.17 8.41 -26.55
CA ASP A 69 -3.14 8.56 -27.63
C ASP A 69 -4.58 8.81 -27.12
N PHE A 70 -4.77 8.73 -25.79
CA PHE A 70 -6.07 8.86 -25.13
C PHE A 70 -6.21 10.13 -24.29
N PHE A 71 -5.25 11.05 -24.40
CA PHE A 71 -5.28 12.34 -23.71
C PHE A 71 -5.26 13.50 -24.69
N ASP A 72 -6.10 14.48 -24.44
CA ASP A 72 -6.17 15.74 -25.18
C ASP A 72 -5.66 16.91 -24.33
N GLU A 73 -5.43 18.06 -24.97
CA GLU A 73 -5.09 19.29 -24.28
C GLU A 73 -6.19 19.67 -23.27
N GLY A 74 -5.78 19.90 -22.02
CA GLY A 74 -6.67 20.22 -20.90
C GLY A 74 -7.04 19.02 -20.02
N ASP A 75 -6.67 17.79 -20.40
CA ASP A 75 -6.82 16.63 -19.53
C ASP A 75 -5.84 16.68 -18.36
N VAL A 76 -6.25 16.13 -17.21
CA VAL A 76 -5.44 16.10 -16.00
C VAL A 76 -5.21 14.65 -15.55
N MET A 77 -3.94 14.25 -15.46
CA MET A 77 -3.53 12.98 -14.91
C MET A 77 -2.99 13.17 -13.49
N VAL A 78 -3.60 12.49 -12.51
CA VAL A 78 -3.12 12.47 -11.13
C VAL A 78 -2.24 11.23 -10.94
N LEU A 79 -0.99 11.44 -10.53
CA LEU A 79 0.00 10.39 -10.34
C LEU A 79 0.40 10.27 -8.88
N ASN A 80 0.73 9.04 -8.46
CA ASN A 80 1.28 8.79 -7.14
C ASN A 80 2.79 9.08 -7.15
N ASN A 81 3.26 9.93 -6.25
CA ASN A 81 4.68 10.24 -6.06
C ASN A 81 5.25 9.74 -4.73
N THR A 82 4.54 8.81 -4.09
CA THR A 82 5.01 8.18 -2.86
C THR A 82 6.23 7.31 -3.11
N LYS A 83 7.31 7.58 -2.38
CA LYS A 83 8.49 6.71 -2.27
C LYS A 83 8.23 5.71 -1.15
N VAL A 84 7.88 4.49 -1.53
CA VAL A 84 7.54 3.45 -0.56
C VAL A 84 8.80 3.02 0.20
N PHE A 85 8.76 3.10 1.52
CA PHE A 85 9.82 2.57 2.37
C PHE A 85 9.48 1.13 2.84
N PRO A 86 10.44 0.36 3.35
CA PRO A 86 10.20 -0.98 3.89
C PRO A 86 9.31 -0.93 5.13
N ALA A 87 8.00 -0.86 4.92
CA ALA A 87 7.01 -0.54 5.94
C ALA A 87 6.48 -1.75 6.71
N ARG A 88 6.80 -2.99 6.27
CA ARG A 88 6.30 -4.21 6.90
C ARG A 88 7.34 -4.79 7.84
N LEU A 89 7.01 -4.82 9.12
CA LEU A 89 7.83 -5.40 10.17
C LEU A 89 7.23 -6.72 10.66
N PHE A 90 8.07 -7.73 10.85
CA PHE A 90 7.70 -8.98 11.51
C PHE A 90 8.38 -9.07 12.87
N GLY A 91 7.64 -9.55 13.85
CA GLY A 91 8.14 -9.63 15.20
C GLY A 91 7.32 -10.57 16.06
N ASN A 92 7.54 -10.47 17.36
CA ASN A 92 6.89 -11.31 18.35
C ASN A 92 6.28 -10.45 19.45
N LYS A 93 5.15 -10.93 19.98
CA LYS A 93 4.50 -10.32 21.12
C LYS A 93 5.20 -10.76 22.41
N GLU A 94 5.43 -9.80 23.31
CA GLU A 94 5.89 -10.08 24.68
C GLU A 94 5.07 -11.20 25.35
N LYS A 95 5.68 -11.93 26.27
CA LYS A 95 5.10 -12.99 27.10
C LYS A 95 4.64 -14.24 26.35
N THR A 96 4.12 -14.13 25.15
CA THR A 96 3.54 -15.27 24.43
C THR A 96 4.41 -15.74 23.27
N GLY A 97 5.39 -14.94 22.81
CA GLY A 97 6.16 -15.20 21.61
C GLY A 97 5.34 -15.29 20.33
N ALA A 98 4.06 -14.92 20.39
CA ALA A 98 3.19 -15.02 19.23
C ALA A 98 3.69 -14.11 18.10
N LYS A 99 3.82 -14.68 16.89
CA LYS A 99 4.21 -13.93 15.69
C LYS A 99 3.19 -12.84 15.37
N ILE A 100 3.72 -11.68 15.02
CA ILE A 100 2.94 -10.51 14.66
C ILE A 100 3.50 -9.86 13.39
N GLU A 101 2.61 -9.22 12.63
CA GLU A 101 2.93 -8.32 11.53
C GLU A 101 2.51 -6.90 11.91
N VAL A 102 3.38 -5.94 11.69
CA VAL A 102 3.12 -4.51 11.84
C VAL A 102 3.38 -3.83 10.50
N PHE A 103 2.41 -3.07 10.03
CA PHE A 103 2.53 -2.28 8.83
C PHE A 103 2.54 -0.80 9.20
N LEU A 104 3.67 -0.14 8.98
CA LEU A 104 3.87 1.27 9.27
C LEU A 104 3.10 2.12 8.24
N LEU A 105 2.25 3.02 8.70
CA LEU A 105 1.49 3.92 7.83
C LEU A 105 2.12 5.30 7.74
N ARG A 106 2.27 5.94 8.90
CA ARG A 106 2.85 7.28 9.00
C ARG A 106 3.43 7.53 10.37
N GLU A 107 4.44 8.37 10.42
CA GLU A 107 4.99 8.91 11.66
C GLU A 107 4.07 10.03 12.18
N LEU A 108 3.72 9.95 13.46
CA LEU A 108 2.86 10.93 14.12
C LEU A 108 3.69 11.96 14.89
N ASN A 109 4.81 11.52 15.49
CA ASN A 109 5.72 12.38 16.25
C ASN A 109 7.13 11.77 16.25
N GLU A 110 8.09 12.53 15.76
CA GLU A 110 9.48 12.12 15.64
C GLU A 110 10.18 12.00 17.00
N GLU A 111 10.02 12.99 17.88
CA GLU A 111 10.69 13.03 19.20
C GLU A 111 10.26 11.85 20.07
N GLN A 112 8.96 11.53 20.05
CA GLN A 112 8.39 10.44 20.82
C GLN A 112 8.40 9.11 20.07
N ARG A 113 8.85 9.08 18.82
CA ARG A 113 8.85 7.91 17.93
C ARG A 113 7.49 7.24 17.84
N LEU A 114 6.45 8.06 17.67
CA LEU A 114 5.07 7.62 17.55
C LEU A 114 4.71 7.34 16.11
N TRP A 115 4.11 6.18 15.89
CA TRP A 115 3.68 5.74 14.56
C TRP A 115 2.25 5.24 14.55
N ASP A 116 1.49 5.65 13.54
CA ASP A 116 0.22 5.02 13.17
C ASP A 116 0.52 3.79 12.32
N VAL A 117 -0.06 2.65 12.70
CA VAL A 117 0.26 1.35 12.10
C VAL A 117 -0.97 0.46 11.98
N LEU A 118 -0.93 -0.50 11.05
CA LEU A 118 -1.83 -1.65 11.07
C LEU A 118 -1.12 -2.84 11.69
N VAL A 119 -1.87 -3.69 12.40
CA VAL A 119 -1.33 -4.88 13.06
C VAL A 119 -2.10 -6.14 12.69
N ASP A 120 -1.40 -7.27 12.64
CA ASP A 120 -2.00 -8.59 12.43
C ASP A 120 -1.30 -9.64 13.33
N PRO A 121 -2.06 -10.44 14.12
CA PRO A 121 -3.49 -10.45 14.33
C PRO A 121 -3.98 -9.35 15.31
N ALA A 122 -4.82 -8.45 14.85
CA ALA A 122 -5.25 -7.27 15.62
C ALA A 122 -5.94 -7.59 16.95
N ARG A 123 -6.69 -8.70 17.02
CA ARG A 123 -7.40 -9.11 18.26
C ARG A 123 -6.46 -9.47 19.42
N LYS A 124 -5.22 -9.85 19.12
CA LYS A 124 -4.23 -10.28 20.11
C LYS A 124 -3.32 -9.14 20.56
N ILE A 125 -3.32 -8.01 19.85
CA ILE A 125 -2.46 -6.85 20.11
C ILE A 125 -3.29 -5.74 20.73
N ARG A 126 -3.06 -5.50 22.03
CA ARG A 126 -3.82 -4.57 22.87
C ARG A 126 -2.91 -3.49 23.45
N ILE A 127 -3.49 -2.38 23.88
CA ILE A 127 -2.78 -1.30 24.58
C ILE A 127 -1.97 -1.90 25.74
N GLY A 128 -0.73 -1.39 25.91
CA GLY A 128 0.23 -1.87 26.90
C GLY A 128 1.03 -3.11 26.51
N ASN A 129 0.73 -3.73 25.34
CA ASN A 129 1.59 -4.81 24.86
C ASN A 129 2.90 -4.27 24.30
N LYS A 130 3.99 -4.97 24.58
CA LYS A 130 5.27 -4.76 23.91
C LYS A 130 5.42 -5.74 22.75
N LEU A 131 5.97 -5.23 21.67
CA LEU A 131 6.22 -5.92 20.41
C LEU A 131 7.73 -5.86 20.15
N TYR A 132 8.32 -6.99 19.86
CA TYR A 132 9.76 -7.17 19.69
C TYR A 132 10.07 -7.49 18.24
N PHE A 133 11.03 -6.81 17.65
CA PHE A 133 11.43 -6.94 16.26
C PHE A 133 12.92 -7.22 16.14
N GLY A 134 13.29 -7.99 15.10
CA GLY A 134 14.66 -8.48 14.89
C GLY A 134 14.91 -9.80 15.64
N ASN A 135 15.95 -10.52 15.21
CA ASN A 135 16.32 -11.79 15.83
C ASN A 135 16.90 -11.63 17.23
N ASP A 136 17.37 -10.43 17.54
CA ASP A 136 18.04 -10.03 18.78
C ASP A 136 17.16 -9.12 19.65
N ASP A 137 15.86 -9.02 19.33
CA ASP A 137 14.94 -8.06 19.98
C ASP A 137 15.45 -6.63 19.98
N SER A 138 16.24 -6.27 18.98
CA SER A 138 16.97 -5.00 18.90
C SER A 138 16.09 -3.77 18.66
N LEU A 139 14.80 -3.98 18.39
CA LEU A 139 13.82 -2.91 18.31
C LEU A 139 12.54 -3.33 19.05
N VAL A 140 12.10 -2.49 19.97
CA VAL A 140 10.89 -2.73 20.76
C VAL A 140 9.90 -1.60 20.55
N ALA A 141 8.61 -1.94 20.46
CA ALA A 141 7.55 -0.95 20.46
C ALA A 141 6.47 -1.29 21.49
N GLU A 142 5.87 -0.27 22.07
CA GLU A 142 4.73 -0.37 22.96
C GLU A 142 3.46 0.11 22.24
N VAL A 143 2.39 -0.63 22.38
CA VAL A 143 1.05 -0.24 21.89
C VAL A 143 0.47 0.76 22.87
N ILE A 144 0.28 2.00 22.45
CA ILE A 144 -0.23 3.07 23.30
C ILE A 144 -1.67 3.45 23.04
N ASP A 145 -2.21 3.16 21.82
CA ASP A 145 -3.59 3.47 21.48
C ASP A 145 -4.14 2.53 20.37
N ASN A 146 -5.45 2.52 20.22
CA ASN A 146 -6.20 1.86 19.15
C ASN A 146 -6.86 2.91 18.26
N THR A 147 -6.53 2.95 16.97
CA THR A 147 -7.07 3.94 16.02
C THR A 147 -8.24 3.41 15.21
N THR A 148 -8.17 2.15 14.77
CA THR A 148 -9.23 1.46 14.02
C THR A 148 -9.31 -0.01 14.45
N SER A 149 -10.16 -0.81 13.80
CA SER A 149 -10.27 -2.25 14.08
C SER A 149 -8.93 -3.00 13.97
N ARG A 150 -8.04 -2.56 13.07
CA ARG A 150 -6.67 -3.08 12.89
C ARG A 150 -5.59 -2.05 13.16
N GLY A 151 -5.94 -0.79 13.34
CA GLY A 151 -5.02 0.31 13.58
C GLY A 151 -4.58 0.39 15.03
N ARG A 152 -3.31 0.75 15.24
CA ARG A 152 -2.69 1.01 16.53
C ARG A 152 -1.78 2.22 16.43
N THR A 153 -1.59 2.90 17.55
CA THR A 153 -0.47 3.80 17.72
C THR A 153 0.62 3.07 18.47
N LEU A 154 1.80 2.98 17.87
CA LEU A 154 3.00 2.42 18.51
C LEU A 154 3.95 3.53 18.92
N ARG A 155 4.56 3.37 20.09
CA ARG A 155 5.73 4.10 20.53
C ARG A 155 6.94 3.18 20.47
N PHE A 156 7.91 3.50 19.62
CA PHE A 156 9.15 2.73 19.58
C PHE A 156 10.06 3.15 20.73
N LEU A 157 10.54 2.15 21.46
CA LEU A 157 11.46 2.30 22.60
C LEU A 157 12.89 2.08 22.07
N PHE A 158 13.56 3.16 21.76
CA PHE A 158 14.90 3.12 21.18
C PHE A 158 15.76 4.24 21.77
N ASP A 159 16.86 3.86 22.42
CA ASP A 159 17.81 4.79 23.00
C ASP A 159 18.90 5.08 21.97
N GLY A 160 18.85 6.24 21.36
CA GLY A 160 19.81 6.66 20.33
C GLY A 160 19.28 7.76 19.41
N PRO A 161 20.13 8.27 18.52
CA PRO A 161 19.75 9.28 17.55
C PRO A 161 18.60 8.80 16.64
N TYR A 162 17.79 9.74 16.19
CA TYR A 162 16.69 9.44 15.27
C TYR A 162 17.17 8.79 13.97
N SER A 163 18.32 9.19 13.45
CA SER A 163 18.92 8.60 12.25
C SER A 163 19.21 7.09 12.39
N GLU A 164 19.68 6.67 13.57
CA GLU A 164 19.94 5.27 13.88
C GLU A 164 18.63 4.49 14.00
N PHE A 165 17.62 5.06 14.65
CA PHE A 165 16.29 4.49 14.71
C PHE A 165 15.71 4.25 13.31
N ARG A 166 15.79 5.26 12.42
CA ARG A 166 15.32 5.14 11.02
C ARG A 166 16.10 4.08 10.25
N SER A 167 17.40 4.00 10.45
CA SER A 167 18.25 2.97 9.84
C SER A 167 17.86 1.56 10.31
N LYS A 168 17.56 1.41 11.61
CA LYS A 168 17.08 0.14 12.19
C LYS A 168 15.72 -0.26 11.65
N LEU A 169 14.78 0.68 11.56
CA LEU A 169 13.46 0.44 10.92
C LEU A 169 13.62 -0.05 9.48
N LYS A 170 14.47 0.61 8.71
CA LYS A 170 14.74 0.24 7.31
C LYS A 170 15.37 -1.16 7.21
N ALA A 171 16.31 -1.48 8.08
CA ALA A 171 16.98 -2.78 8.08
C ALA A 171 16.06 -3.95 8.45
N LEU A 172 15.10 -3.72 9.35
CA LEU A 172 14.12 -4.73 9.79
C LEU A 172 12.89 -4.81 8.90
N GLY A 173 12.62 -3.75 8.16
CA GLY A 173 11.45 -3.63 7.30
C GLY A 173 11.58 -4.43 6.01
N GLN A 174 10.43 -4.79 5.46
CA GLN A 174 10.32 -5.43 4.15
C GLN A 174 9.43 -4.60 3.24
N THR A 175 9.72 -4.64 1.93
CA THR A 175 8.87 -4.04 0.89
C THR A 175 7.46 -4.60 0.99
N PRO A 176 6.42 -3.76 1.08
CA PRO A 176 5.06 -4.21 1.38
C PRO A 176 4.33 -4.72 0.14
N LEU A 177 4.82 -5.78 -0.50
CA LEU A 177 4.12 -6.39 -1.64
C LEU A 177 2.67 -6.74 -1.28
N PRO A 178 1.71 -6.58 -2.20
CA PRO A 178 0.33 -6.98 -1.99
C PRO A 178 0.19 -8.46 -1.63
N LYS A 179 -0.73 -8.79 -0.73
CA LYS A 179 -0.92 -10.17 -0.23
C LYS A 179 -1.31 -11.21 -1.28
N TYR A 180 -1.78 -10.78 -2.46
CA TYR A 180 -2.08 -11.71 -3.57
C TYR A 180 -0.85 -12.11 -4.38
N ILE A 181 0.28 -11.41 -4.21
CA ILE A 181 1.58 -11.84 -4.72
C ILE A 181 2.11 -12.93 -3.81
N ASN A 182 2.12 -14.14 -4.30
CA ASN A 182 2.32 -15.35 -3.49
C ASN A 182 3.67 -15.99 -3.76
N ARG A 183 4.73 -15.18 -3.66
CA ARG A 183 6.14 -15.58 -3.78
C ARG A 183 6.98 -14.86 -2.73
N PRO A 184 8.19 -15.33 -2.46
CA PRO A 184 9.16 -14.58 -1.64
C PRO A 184 9.47 -13.22 -2.27
N ILE A 185 9.86 -12.27 -1.41
CA ILE A 185 10.37 -10.96 -1.84
C ILE A 185 11.73 -11.16 -2.50
N GLU A 186 11.92 -10.56 -3.67
CA GLU A 186 13.16 -10.57 -4.43
C GLU A 186 13.87 -9.22 -4.31
N VAL A 187 15.17 -9.19 -4.61
CA VAL A 187 15.98 -7.96 -4.49
C VAL A 187 15.44 -6.86 -5.41
N GLU A 188 14.99 -7.23 -6.59
CA GLU A 188 14.45 -6.32 -7.59
C GLU A 188 13.11 -5.68 -7.17
N ASP A 189 12.40 -6.29 -6.22
CA ASP A 189 11.10 -5.75 -5.77
C ASP A 189 11.24 -4.38 -5.09
N GLU A 190 12.35 -4.12 -4.41
CA GLU A 190 12.56 -2.82 -3.75
C GLU A 190 12.53 -1.68 -4.77
N GLU A 191 13.13 -1.87 -5.94
CA GLU A 191 13.14 -0.89 -7.02
C GLU A 191 11.87 -0.96 -7.88
N ARG A 192 11.44 -2.16 -8.25
CA ARG A 192 10.30 -2.37 -9.16
C ARG A 192 8.97 -1.99 -8.55
N TYR A 193 8.84 -2.05 -7.24
CA TYR A 193 7.63 -1.63 -6.51
C TYR A 193 7.49 -0.11 -6.43
N GLN A 194 8.60 0.64 -6.60
CA GLN A 194 8.54 2.10 -6.64
C GLN A 194 7.87 2.60 -7.92
N THR A 195 7.06 3.68 -7.80
CA THR A 195 6.69 4.48 -8.96
C THR A 195 7.91 5.23 -9.50
N ILE A 196 7.97 5.51 -10.81
CA ILE A 196 9.02 6.35 -11.40
C ILE A 196 8.95 7.81 -10.91
N TYR A 197 7.82 8.21 -10.32
CA TYR A 197 7.59 9.54 -9.75
C TYR A 197 7.89 9.59 -8.24
N ALA A 198 8.43 8.52 -7.65
CA ALA A 198 8.68 8.40 -6.22
C ALA A 198 9.56 9.54 -5.70
N LYS A 199 9.01 10.36 -4.79
CA LYS A 199 9.69 11.56 -4.25
C LYS A 199 9.57 11.66 -2.73
N TYR A 200 8.37 11.48 -2.19
CA TYR A 200 8.10 11.66 -0.77
C TYR A 200 7.89 10.32 -0.10
N GLU A 201 8.60 10.08 1.01
CA GLU A 201 8.45 8.84 1.77
C GLU A 201 7.02 8.65 2.27
N GLY A 202 6.52 7.40 2.14
CA GLY A 202 5.20 6.99 2.60
C GLY A 202 5.01 5.48 2.45
N ALA A 203 3.85 4.98 2.88
CA ALA A 203 3.48 3.56 2.78
C ALA A 203 2.05 3.38 2.28
#